data_26e164ad335adc896741f58fe0d3324c
#
_entry.id   26e164ad335adc896741f58fe0d3324c
#
_cell.length_a   1.000
_cell.length_b   1.000
_cell.length_c   1.000
_cell.angle_alpha   90.00
_cell.angle_beta   90.00
_cell.angle_gamma   90.00
#
_symmetry.space_group_name_H-M   'P 1'
#
loop_
_entity.id
_entity.type
_entity.pdbx_description
1 polymer ?
#
loop_
_entity_poly.entity_id
_entity_poly.type
_entity_poly.pdbx_seq_one_letter_code
_entity_poly.pdbx_strand_id
1 'polypeptide(L)'
;MEYTRIPDTGLEVSRIGLGTWAMGGWMWGGTDEEQAIRTIHAALEKGVNLIDTAPVYGFGRSEQIVGQALTQKKCRHKVFISTKTGLDWKDGKVFRNCAPDFIRRNIADSLKNLQTDYIDILFIHWPDPLEPFEKTGKLLGQFLKEGKIRAVGVSNYSPEQIQAFQRGGPLHLVQPPYNLFEREIEQALLPFCHERHLAAMTYGALCRGLLSGKVTAAREYKGDDLRRYDPKFKEPRLAHYLEAVKQLDHLARERYQRSVLHLAVRWVLDHGSDIALWGGRRPDQMEP
;
A
#
# COMPACT_ATOMS: atom_id res chain seq x y z
N MET A 1 -18.19 6.51 2.06
CA MET A 1 -17.03 5.59 2.27
C MET A 1 -17.55 4.31 2.89
N GLU A 2 -17.12 3.15 2.38
CA GLU A 2 -17.37 1.84 3.00
C GLU A 2 -16.24 1.51 3.97
N TYR A 3 -16.57 0.78 5.06
CA TYR A 3 -15.59 0.36 6.08
C TYR A 3 -15.60 -1.15 6.23
N THR A 4 -14.48 -1.72 6.69
CA THR A 4 -14.32 -3.14 6.99
C THR A 4 -13.54 -3.32 8.29
N ARG A 5 -13.72 -4.47 8.94
CA ARG A 5 -12.97 -4.82 10.15
C ARG A 5 -11.83 -5.75 9.80
N ILE A 6 -10.64 -5.43 10.33
CA ILE A 6 -9.50 -6.33 10.25
C ILE A 6 -9.71 -7.44 11.30
N PRO A 7 -9.75 -8.72 10.90
CA PRO A 7 -9.98 -9.83 11.81
C PRO A 7 -9.08 -9.79 13.04
N ASP A 8 -9.62 -10.13 14.22
CA ASP A 8 -8.91 -10.29 15.50
C ASP A 8 -8.16 -9.04 16.02
N THR A 9 -8.44 -7.85 15.48
CA THR A 9 -7.71 -6.61 15.87
C THR A 9 -8.58 -5.52 16.47
N GLY A 10 -9.87 -5.55 16.25
CA GLY A 10 -10.79 -4.45 16.60
C GLY A 10 -10.63 -3.19 15.76
N LEU A 11 -9.79 -3.21 14.70
CA LEU A 11 -9.59 -2.07 13.81
C LEU A 11 -10.69 -2.05 12.73
N GLU A 12 -11.41 -0.93 12.62
CA GLU A 12 -12.39 -0.69 11.57
C GLU A 12 -11.88 0.39 10.63
N VAL A 13 -11.48 -0.01 9.43
CA VAL A 13 -10.78 0.83 8.45
C VAL A 13 -11.62 1.05 7.20
N SER A 14 -11.38 2.17 6.51
CA SER A 14 -12.00 2.41 5.21
C SER A 14 -11.52 1.37 4.18
N ARG A 15 -12.45 0.88 3.36
CA ARG A 15 -12.13 -0.08 2.29
C ARG A 15 -11.24 0.51 1.19
N ILE A 16 -11.12 1.84 1.12
CA ILE A 16 -10.11 2.54 0.35
C ILE A 16 -9.09 3.12 1.32
N GLY A 17 -7.85 2.70 1.21
CA GLY A 17 -6.71 3.25 1.95
C GLY A 17 -5.87 4.17 1.07
N LEU A 18 -5.33 5.25 1.62
CA LEU A 18 -4.42 6.15 0.90
C LEU A 18 -3.00 5.58 0.86
N GLY A 19 -2.53 5.19 -0.33
CA GLY A 19 -1.13 4.81 -0.56
C GLY A 19 -0.24 6.01 -0.80
N THR A 20 0.86 6.14 -0.06
CA THR A 20 1.73 7.32 -0.07
C THR A 20 3.08 7.13 -0.76
N TRP A 21 3.32 6.01 -1.44
CA TRP A 21 4.60 5.76 -2.12
C TRP A 21 4.99 6.91 -3.06
N ALA A 22 4.07 7.37 -3.88
CA ALA A 22 4.33 8.46 -4.82
C ALA A 22 4.58 9.81 -4.12
N MET A 23 4.14 9.98 -2.88
CA MET A 23 4.39 11.17 -2.07
C MET A 23 5.81 11.20 -1.52
N GLY A 24 6.46 10.05 -1.31
CA GLY A 24 7.87 9.96 -0.92
C GLY A 24 8.83 10.44 -2.01
N GLY A 25 8.40 10.45 -3.28
CA GLY A 25 9.12 11.00 -4.42
C GLY A 25 10.10 10.05 -5.09
N TRP A 26 10.76 9.16 -4.35
CA TRP A 26 11.67 8.18 -4.90
C TRP A 26 10.95 7.19 -5.83
N MET A 27 11.50 6.97 -7.03
CA MET A 27 10.91 6.22 -8.13
C MET A 27 9.62 6.85 -8.73
N TRP A 28 9.33 8.12 -8.41
CA TRP A 28 8.16 8.84 -8.92
C TRP A 28 8.50 10.23 -9.49
N GLY A 29 9.77 10.52 -9.72
CA GLY A 29 10.23 11.79 -10.31
C GLY A 29 10.17 12.97 -9.33
N GLY A 30 10.35 12.72 -8.04
CA GLY A 30 10.35 13.73 -6.99
C GLY A 30 9.01 13.93 -6.29
N THR A 31 8.96 14.84 -5.31
CA THR A 31 7.76 15.15 -4.51
C THR A 31 7.59 16.64 -4.30
N ASP A 32 6.34 17.04 -4.10
CA ASP A 32 5.90 18.32 -3.54
C ASP A 32 5.25 18.02 -2.19
N GLU A 33 5.94 18.40 -1.11
CA GLU A 33 5.55 18.04 0.26
C GLU A 33 4.26 18.72 0.70
N GLU A 34 4.10 20.03 0.39
CA GLU A 34 2.88 20.75 0.73
C GLU A 34 1.68 20.16 -0.03
N GLN A 35 1.86 19.84 -1.29
CA GLN A 35 0.81 19.20 -2.08
C GLN A 35 0.46 17.82 -1.53
N ALA A 36 1.46 17.03 -1.09
CA ALA A 36 1.23 15.73 -0.47
C ALA A 36 0.43 15.85 0.84
N ILE A 37 0.76 16.81 1.70
CA ILE A 37 0.01 17.10 2.93
C ILE A 37 -1.44 17.47 2.60
N ARG A 38 -1.67 18.39 1.65
CA ARG A 38 -3.04 18.75 1.20
C ARG A 38 -3.79 17.53 0.64
N THR A 39 -3.10 16.61 -0.03
CA THR A 39 -3.70 15.38 -0.56
C THR A 39 -4.13 14.43 0.55
N ILE A 40 -3.32 14.27 1.59
CA ILE A 40 -3.69 13.50 2.78
C ILE A 40 -4.93 14.12 3.44
N HIS A 41 -4.94 15.45 3.63
CA HIS A 41 -6.08 16.14 4.21
C HIS A 41 -7.36 15.95 3.38
N ALA A 42 -7.29 16.05 2.04
CA ALA A 42 -8.42 15.83 1.16
C ALA A 42 -8.95 14.38 1.25
N ALA A 43 -8.06 13.38 1.34
CA ALA A 43 -8.47 11.99 1.53
C ALA A 43 -9.23 11.78 2.86
N LEU A 44 -8.72 12.35 3.96
CA LEU A 44 -9.38 12.29 5.27
C LEU A 44 -10.77 12.94 5.25
N GLU A 45 -10.93 14.06 4.56
CA GLU A 45 -12.22 14.77 4.39
C GLU A 45 -13.25 13.96 3.59
N LYS A 46 -12.79 13.05 2.73
CA LYS A 46 -13.64 12.08 2.00
C LYS A 46 -13.94 10.80 2.80
N GLY A 47 -13.51 10.73 4.07
CA GLY A 47 -13.77 9.60 4.97
C GLY A 47 -12.75 8.46 4.88
N VAL A 48 -11.63 8.64 4.18
CA VAL A 48 -10.50 7.71 4.28
C VAL A 48 -9.92 7.82 5.69
N ASN A 49 -9.80 6.71 6.40
CA ASN A 49 -9.19 6.67 7.73
C ASN A 49 -7.96 5.74 7.80
N LEU A 50 -7.51 5.18 6.67
CA LEU A 50 -6.34 4.33 6.56
C LEU A 50 -5.30 4.97 5.63
N ILE A 51 -4.07 5.16 6.12
CA ILE A 51 -2.94 5.67 5.35
C ILE A 51 -1.85 4.60 5.34
N ASP A 52 -1.42 4.19 4.15
CA ASP A 52 -0.33 3.22 3.95
C ASP A 52 0.94 3.94 3.49
N THR A 53 2.03 3.71 4.23
CA THR A 53 3.36 4.25 3.96
C THR A 53 4.45 3.18 4.15
N ALA A 54 5.71 3.57 4.03
CA ALA A 54 6.88 2.74 4.36
C ALA A 54 8.15 3.60 4.53
N PRO A 55 9.14 3.15 5.33
CA PRO A 55 10.43 3.83 5.47
C PRO A 55 11.16 4.00 4.15
N VAL A 56 11.11 3.00 3.26
CA VAL A 56 11.78 3.04 1.95
C VAL A 56 11.15 4.04 0.97
N TYR A 57 9.94 4.55 1.23
CA TYR A 57 9.27 5.52 0.38
C TYR A 57 9.91 6.90 0.53
N GLY A 58 10.92 7.16 -0.32
CA GLY A 58 11.74 8.37 -0.23
C GLY A 58 12.64 8.40 1.01
N PHE A 59 13.03 7.21 1.52
CA PHE A 59 14.00 7.04 2.60
C PHE A 59 13.59 7.79 3.88
N GLY A 60 12.35 7.55 4.32
CA GLY A 60 11.72 8.17 5.50
C GLY A 60 10.83 9.38 5.18
N ARG A 61 10.96 9.98 3.99
CA ARG A 61 10.23 11.21 3.65
C ARG A 61 8.71 11.03 3.64
N SER A 62 8.21 9.90 3.11
CA SER A 62 6.77 9.64 3.10
C SER A 62 6.19 9.55 4.52
N GLU A 63 6.88 8.88 5.45
CA GLU A 63 6.45 8.82 6.85
C GLU A 63 6.46 10.20 7.52
N GLN A 64 7.48 11.03 7.26
CA GLN A 64 7.55 12.40 7.77
C GLN A 64 6.38 13.26 7.28
N ILE A 65 6.04 13.17 5.99
CA ILE A 65 4.88 13.87 5.40
C ILE A 65 3.57 13.42 6.07
N VAL A 66 3.40 12.11 6.27
CA VAL A 66 2.21 11.58 6.97
C VAL A 66 2.15 12.08 8.42
N GLY A 67 3.26 12.02 9.16
CA GLY A 67 3.36 12.51 10.53
C GLY A 67 2.98 13.99 10.63
N GLN A 68 3.56 14.84 9.78
CA GLN A 68 3.25 16.27 9.71
C GLN A 68 1.77 16.53 9.38
N ALA A 69 1.21 15.85 8.38
CA ALA A 69 -0.19 16.01 7.99
C ALA A 69 -1.16 15.72 9.14
N LEU A 70 -0.92 14.62 9.88
CA LEU A 70 -1.75 14.23 11.01
C LEU A 70 -1.57 15.14 12.22
N THR A 71 -0.36 15.64 12.46
CA THR A 71 -0.07 16.60 13.54
C THR A 71 -0.74 17.94 13.27
N GLN A 72 -0.68 18.48 12.04
CA GLN A 72 -1.35 19.73 11.66
C GLN A 72 -2.86 19.67 11.90
N LYS A 73 -3.52 18.54 11.57
CA LYS A 73 -4.96 18.35 11.81
C LYS A 73 -5.29 17.84 13.22
N LYS A 74 -4.29 17.52 14.05
CA LYS A 74 -4.48 16.93 15.40
C LYS A 74 -5.39 15.70 15.39
N CYS A 75 -5.25 14.84 14.36
CA CYS A 75 -6.21 13.76 14.10
C CYS A 75 -5.58 12.35 14.14
N ARG A 76 -4.37 12.16 14.69
CA ARG A 76 -3.70 10.85 14.78
C ARG A 76 -4.63 9.73 15.32
N HIS A 77 -5.41 10.04 16.35
CA HIS A 77 -6.33 9.11 17.01
C HIS A 77 -7.55 8.69 16.16
N LYS A 78 -7.80 9.36 15.04
CA LYS A 78 -8.90 9.07 14.10
C LYS A 78 -8.43 8.34 12.83
N VAL A 79 -7.10 8.13 12.68
CA VAL A 79 -6.50 7.60 11.48
C VAL A 79 -5.67 6.38 11.82
N PHE A 80 -5.85 5.32 11.06
CA PHE A 80 -5.02 4.13 11.12
C PHE A 80 -3.83 4.28 10.18
N ILE A 81 -2.63 4.09 10.72
CA ILE A 81 -1.38 4.12 9.94
C ILE A 81 -0.91 2.69 9.72
N SER A 82 -0.73 2.33 8.47
CA SER A 82 0.03 1.16 8.10
C SER A 82 1.41 1.57 7.59
N THR A 83 2.46 0.99 8.16
CA THR A 83 3.84 1.14 7.66
C THR A 83 4.53 -0.21 7.58
N LYS A 84 5.76 -0.24 7.13
CA LYS A 84 6.43 -1.48 6.78
C LYS A 84 7.85 -1.51 7.36
N THR A 85 8.44 -2.71 7.44
CA THR A 85 9.85 -2.93 7.76
C THR A 85 10.41 -4.09 6.89
N GLY A 86 11.68 -4.41 7.01
CA GLY A 86 12.29 -5.52 6.26
C GLY A 86 12.89 -5.12 4.92
N LEU A 87 12.91 -3.82 4.59
CA LEU A 87 13.73 -3.27 3.53
C LEU A 87 14.69 -2.23 4.12
N ASP A 88 15.96 -2.40 3.83
CA ASP A 88 17.05 -1.50 4.18
C ASP A 88 17.66 -0.89 2.92
N TRP A 89 18.48 0.15 3.05
CA TRP A 89 19.11 0.79 1.91
C TRP A 89 20.52 1.30 2.28
N LYS A 90 21.40 1.26 1.29
CA LYS A 90 22.73 1.83 1.36
C LYS A 90 23.09 2.41 -0.01
N ASP A 91 23.56 3.64 -0.04
CA ASP A 91 23.97 4.33 -1.28
C ASP A 91 22.89 4.30 -2.38
N GLY A 92 21.62 4.51 -2.00
CA GLY A 92 20.46 4.48 -2.90
C GLY A 92 20.02 3.09 -3.38
N LYS A 93 20.71 2.02 -2.97
CA LYS A 93 20.34 0.63 -3.28
C LYS A 93 19.52 0.03 -2.16
N VAL A 94 18.33 -0.45 -2.48
CA VAL A 94 17.42 -1.11 -1.54
C VAL A 94 17.68 -2.62 -1.55
N PHE A 95 17.68 -3.23 -0.35
CA PHE A 95 17.83 -4.67 -0.16
C PHE A 95 16.95 -5.17 0.99
N ARG A 96 16.73 -6.48 1.05
CA ARG A 96 15.94 -7.11 2.11
C ARG A 96 16.77 -7.26 3.37
N ASN A 97 16.19 -6.94 4.52
CA ASN A 97 16.84 -7.07 5.82
C ASN A 97 15.77 -7.26 6.91
N CYS A 98 15.53 -8.52 7.29
CA CYS A 98 14.63 -8.88 8.38
C CYS A 98 15.39 -9.25 9.67
N ALA A 99 16.69 -8.90 9.80
CA ALA A 99 17.45 -9.10 11.03
C ALA A 99 16.75 -8.40 12.21
N PRO A 100 16.63 -9.06 13.39
CA PRO A 100 15.90 -8.51 14.53
C PRO A 100 16.33 -7.12 14.96
N ASP A 101 17.62 -6.84 14.97
CA ASP A 101 18.17 -5.54 15.37
C ASP A 101 17.83 -4.44 14.35
N PHE A 102 17.81 -4.78 13.06
CA PHE A 102 17.36 -3.85 12.04
C PHE A 102 15.87 -3.52 12.22
N ILE A 103 15.01 -4.53 12.36
CA ILE A 103 13.57 -4.33 12.56
C ILE A 103 13.31 -3.44 13.78
N ARG A 104 14.01 -3.65 14.91
CA ARG A 104 13.85 -2.84 16.12
C ARG A 104 14.20 -1.37 15.87
N ARG A 105 15.35 -1.10 15.24
CA ARG A 105 15.76 0.26 14.90
C ARG A 105 14.80 0.91 13.91
N ASN A 106 14.44 0.19 12.86
CA ASN A 106 13.56 0.69 11.81
C ASN A 106 12.17 1.08 12.32
N ILE A 107 11.59 0.30 13.27
CA ILE A 107 10.34 0.66 13.95
C ILE A 107 10.50 1.95 14.77
N ALA A 108 11.61 2.09 15.51
CA ALA A 108 11.86 3.30 16.29
C ALA A 108 11.98 4.55 15.39
N ASP A 109 12.65 4.41 14.25
CA ASP A 109 12.76 5.48 13.26
C ASP A 109 11.39 5.80 12.63
N SER A 110 10.58 4.80 12.32
CA SER A 110 9.21 5.00 11.81
C SER A 110 8.33 5.75 12.81
N LEU A 111 8.36 5.38 14.09
CA LEU A 111 7.61 6.09 15.15
C LEU A 111 8.02 7.56 15.23
N LYS A 112 9.32 7.85 15.15
CA LYS A 112 9.85 9.22 15.13
C LYS A 112 9.38 9.99 13.89
N ASN A 113 9.50 9.41 12.70
CA ASN A 113 9.08 10.03 11.44
C ASN A 113 7.58 10.31 11.42
N LEU A 114 6.77 9.36 11.88
CA LEU A 114 5.31 9.45 11.95
C LEU A 114 4.80 10.31 13.10
N GLN A 115 5.68 10.76 14.01
CA GLN A 115 5.35 11.57 15.18
C GLN A 115 4.26 10.93 16.05
N THR A 116 4.42 9.64 16.36
CA THR A 116 3.44 8.84 17.11
C THR A 116 4.12 7.80 17.98
N ASP A 117 3.43 7.34 19.03
CA ASP A 117 3.94 6.34 19.98
C ASP A 117 3.59 4.89 19.57
N TYR A 118 2.71 4.72 18.58
CA TYR A 118 2.25 3.41 18.11
C TYR A 118 1.98 3.38 16.61
N ILE A 119 2.08 2.20 16.02
CA ILE A 119 1.72 1.90 14.64
C ILE A 119 0.46 1.02 14.67
N ASP A 120 -0.55 1.34 13.85
CA ASP A 120 -1.77 0.52 13.81
C ASP A 120 -1.53 -0.81 13.09
N ILE A 121 -0.85 -0.80 11.94
CA ILE A 121 -0.56 -2.00 11.16
C ILE A 121 0.92 -1.99 10.75
N LEU A 122 1.67 -3.02 11.12
CA LEU A 122 3.07 -3.18 10.68
C LEU A 122 3.19 -4.35 9.73
N PHE A 123 3.72 -4.10 8.53
CA PHE A 123 4.00 -5.13 7.53
C PHE A 123 5.49 -5.48 7.46
N ILE A 124 5.80 -6.76 7.17
CA ILE A 124 7.05 -7.09 6.51
C ILE A 124 6.87 -6.79 5.02
N HIS A 125 7.71 -5.87 4.47
CA HIS A 125 7.53 -5.33 3.12
C HIS A 125 7.79 -6.34 2.00
N TRP A 126 8.82 -7.18 2.18
CA TRP A 126 9.18 -8.30 1.31
C TRP A 126 9.74 -9.45 2.12
N PRO A 127 9.50 -10.70 1.69
CA PRO A 127 10.11 -11.86 2.34
C PRO A 127 11.64 -11.81 2.21
N ASP A 128 12.33 -11.95 3.34
CA ASP A 128 13.79 -12.06 3.37
C ASP A 128 14.17 -13.55 3.50
N PRO A 129 14.77 -14.15 2.46
CA PRO A 129 15.14 -15.57 2.50
C PRO A 129 16.31 -15.87 3.44
N LEU A 130 17.03 -14.84 3.92
CA LEU A 130 18.17 -15.00 4.82
C LEU A 130 17.75 -15.11 6.30
N GLU A 131 16.52 -14.68 6.64
CA GLU A 131 15.98 -14.78 7.98
C GLU A 131 14.78 -15.76 8.03
N PRO A 132 14.73 -16.69 8.99
CA PRO A 132 13.59 -17.60 9.14
C PRO A 132 12.28 -16.82 9.36
N PHE A 133 11.26 -17.10 8.55
CA PHE A 133 9.97 -16.41 8.64
C PHE A 133 9.30 -16.56 10.01
N GLU A 134 9.44 -17.73 10.64
CA GLU A 134 8.96 -18.00 11.99
C GLU A 134 9.61 -17.09 13.04
N LYS A 135 10.93 -16.84 12.92
CA LYS A 135 11.66 -15.93 13.81
C LYS A 135 11.15 -14.49 13.67
N THR A 136 10.89 -14.06 12.42
CA THR A 136 10.32 -12.76 12.12
C THR A 136 8.90 -12.65 12.69
N GLY A 137 8.06 -13.69 12.53
CA GLY A 137 6.72 -13.75 13.12
C GLY A 137 6.73 -13.63 14.64
N LYS A 138 7.66 -14.34 15.30
CA LYS A 138 7.83 -14.26 16.75
C LYS A 138 8.19 -12.84 17.21
N LEU A 139 9.08 -12.16 16.48
CA LEU A 139 9.49 -10.79 16.80
C LEU A 139 8.33 -9.81 16.67
N LEU A 140 7.53 -9.87 15.58
CA LEU A 140 6.37 -9.00 15.43
C LEU A 140 5.29 -9.29 16.48
N GLY A 141 5.12 -10.56 16.85
CA GLY A 141 4.25 -10.95 17.97
C GLY A 141 4.67 -10.36 19.33
N GLN A 142 5.97 -10.12 19.54
CA GLN A 142 6.45 -9.39 20.74
C GLN A 142 6.04 -7.92 20.70
N PHE A 143 6.22 -7.21 19.58
CA PHE A 143 5.79 -5.82 19.44
C PHE A 143 4.28 -5.63 19.62
N LEU A 144 3.49 -6.61 19.15
CA LEU A 144 2.05 -6.62 19.37
C LEU A 144 1.72 -6.71 20.86
N LYS A 145 2.39 -7.60 21.60
CA LYS A 145 2.22 -7.74 23.07
C LYS A 145 2.70 -6.49 23.84
N GLU A 146 3.74 -5.82 23.34
CA GLU A 146 4.24 -4.57 23.90
C GLU A 146 3.36 -3.36 23.60
N GLY A 147 2.31 -3.52 22.77
CA GLY A 147 1.41 -2.43 22.36
C GLY A 147 2.05 -1.42 21.39
N LYS A 148 3.25 -1.69 20.88
CA LYS A 148 3.91 -0.82 19.88
C LYS A 148 3.24 -0.89 18.51
N ILE A 149 2.62 -2.04 18.20
CA ILE A 149 1.82 -2.25 17.00
C ILE A 149 0.48 -2.86 17.39
N ARG A 150 -0.57 -2.66 16.57
CA ARG A 150 -1.92 -3.16 16.84
C ARG A 150 -2.34 -4.29 15.92
N ALA A 151 -1.71 -4.41 14.75
CA ALA A 151 -1.90 -5.52 13.82
C ALA A 151 -0.59 -5.84 13.09
N VAL A 152 -0.47 -7.09 12.66
CA VAL A 152 0.69 -7.63 11.92
C VAL A 152 0.26 -8.02 10.52
N GLY A 153 1.04 -7.61 9.52
CA GLY A 153 0.85 -7.99 8.13
C GLY A 153 2.14 -8.47 7.45
N VAL A 154 1.99 -9.12 6.31
CA VAL A 154 3.09 -9.41 5.38
C VAL A 154 2.73 -8.97 3.97
N SER A 155 3.72 -8.51 3.21
CA SER A 155 3.53 -8.08 1.83
C SER A 155 4.39 -8.90 0.89
N ASN A 156 3.85 -9.28 -0.28
CA ASN A 156 4.55 -10.06 -1.31
C ASN A 156 4.99 -11.47 -0.86
N TYR A 157 4.30 -12.07 0.07
CA TYR A 157 4.54 -13.43 0.56
C TYR A 157 3.69 -14.46 -0.22
N SER A 158 4.24 -15.66 -0.44
CA SER A 158 3.46 -16.82 -0.91
C SER A 158 2.67 -17.46 0.25
N PRO A 159 1.64 -18.31 -0.04
CA PRO A 159 0.93 -19.07 1.00
C PRO A 159 1.86 -19.87 1.91
N GLU A 160 2.91 -20.51 1.37
CA GLU A 160 3.89 -21.30 2.14
C GLU A 160 4.71 -20.43 3.08
N GLN A 161 5.14 -19.24 2.62
CA GLN A 161 5.87 -18.27 3.44
C GLN A 161 4.98 -17.71 4.55
N ILE A 162 3.69 -17.47 4.26
CA ILE A 162 2.70 -17.05 5.25
C ILE A 162 2.54 -18.12 6.34
N GLN A 163 2.39 -19.40 5.96
CA GLN A 163 2.30 -20.49 6.92
C GLN A 163 3.57 -20.59 7.78
N ALA A 164 4.74 -20.41 7.17
CA ALA A 164 6.00 -20.41 7.91
C ALA A 164 6.06 -19.23 8.92
N PHE A 165 5.62 -18.05 8.52
CA PHE A 165 5.55 -16.89 9.41
C PHE A 165 4.58 -17.11 10.58
N GLN A 166 3.38 -17.66 10.31
CA GLN A 166 2.34 -17.91 11.31
C GLN A 166 2.75 -18.95 12.38
N ARG A 167 3.73 -19.84 12.11
CA ARG A 167 4.27 -20.70 13.17
C ARG A 167 4.98 -19.91 14.28
N GLY A 168 5.46 -18.71 13.98
CA GLY A 168 6.14 -17.87 14.96
C GLY A 168 5.25 -16.85 15.66
N GLY A 169 4.18 -16.39 15.02
CA GLY A 169 3.37 -15.33 15.58
C GLY A 169 2.06 -15.08 14.83
N PRO A 170 1.23 -14.16 15.35
CA PRO A 170 -0.05 -13.82 14.74
C PRO A 170 0.16 -13.09 13.41
N LEU A 171 -0.81 -13.26 12.51
CA LEU A 171 -0.91 -12.54 11.25
C LEU A 171 -2.37 -12.16 11.03
N HIS A 172 -2.63 -10.94 10.58
CA HIS A 172 -3.98 -10.38 10.41
C HIS A 172 -4.24 -9.94 8.96
N LEU A 173 -3.18 -9.50 8.24
CA LEU A 173 -3.32 -8.97 6.88
C LEU A 173 -2.24 -9.51 5.95
N VAL A 174 -2.61 -9.55 4.66
CA VAL A 174 -1.67 -9.80 3.55
C VAL A 174 -1.80 -8.66 2.55
N GLN A 175 -0.65 -8.11 2.08
CA GLN A 175 -0.64 -7.00 1.12
C GLN A 175 -0.02 -7.42 -0.22
N PRO A 176 -0.79 -7.96 -1.17
CA PRO A 176 -0.35 -8.32 -2.52
C PRO A 176 -0.67 -7.24 -3.55
N PRO A 177 -0.02 -7.25 -4.76
CA PRO A 177 -0.48 -6.48 -5.92
C PRO A 177 -1.78 -7.07 -6.48
N TYR A 178 -2.73 -6.20 -6.88
CA TYR A 178 -3.96 -6.66 -7.52
C TYR A 178 -4.64 -5.57 -8.33
N ASN A 179 -4.99 -5.86 -9.56
CA ASN A 179 -5.76 -4.99 -10.44
C ASN A 179 -6.27 -5.78 -11.66
N LEU A 180 -7.05 -5.15 -12.52
CA LEU A 180 -7.64 -5.76 -13.72
C LEU A 180 -6.62 -6.41 -14.68
N PHE A 181 -5.35 -6.02 -14.64
CA PHE A 181 -4.28 -6.52 -15.50
C PHE A 181 -3.30 -7.45 -14.79
N GLU A 182 -3.32 -7.53 -13.46
CA GLU A 182 -2.44 -8.35 -12.62
C GLU A 182 -3.31 -9.13 -11.65
N ARG A 183 -3.65 -10.38 -12.00
CA ARG A 183 -4.69 -11.20 -11.36
C ARG A 183 -4.18 -12.51 -10.77
N GLU A 184 -2.89 -12.71 -10.71
CA GLU A 184 -2.25 -13.97 -10.31
C GLU A 184 -2.65 -14.43 -8.91
N ILE A 185 -2.97 -13.50 -8.01
CA ILE A 185 -3.36 -13.81 -6.62
C ILE A 185 -4.71 -14.51 -6.49
N GLU A 186 -5.57 -14.46 -7.51
CA GLU A 186 -6.89 -15.11 -7.53
C GLU A 186 -6.79 -16.64 -7.45
N GLN A 187 -5.71 -17.20 -7.98
CA GLN A 187 -5.55 -18.66 -8.10
C GLN A 187 -5.26 -19.33 -6.76
N ALA A 188 -4.50 -18.68 -5.88
CA ALA A 188 -4.05 -19.29 -4.64
C ALA A 188 -4.13 -18.37 -3.42
N LEU A 189 -3.63 -17.13 -3.52
CA LEU A 189 -3.44 -16.28 -2.35
C LEU A 189 -4.76 -15.74 -1.79
N LEU A 190 -5.69 -15.27 -2.63
CA LEU A 190 -7.00 -14.79 -2.15
C LEU A 190 -7.83 -15.91 -1.51
N PRO A 191 -7.98 -17.11 -2.12
CA PRO A 191 -8.63 -18.24 -1.47
C PRO A 191 -7.96 -18.61 -0.13
N PHE A 192 -6.64 -18.64 -0.09
CA PHE A 192 -5.88 -18.90 1.13
C PHE A 192 -6.16 -17.87 2.23
N CYS A 193 -6.17 -16.58 1.90
CA CYS A 193 -6.49 -15.52 2.86
C CYS A 193 -7.91 -15.69 3.42
N HIS A 194 -8.89 -15.97 2.55
CA HIS A 194 -10.27 -16.17 2.95
C HIS A 194 -10.42 -17.37 3.91
N GLU A 195 -9.82 -18.54 3.60
CA GLU A 195 -9.83 -19.72 4.47
C GLU A 195 -9.20 -19.48 5.84
N ARG A 196 -8.21 -18.59 5.91
CA ARG A 196 -7.45 -18.29 7.13
C ARG A 196 -7.93 -17.05 7.88
N HIS A 197 -9.02 -16.43 7.44
CA HIS A 197 -9.54 -15.20 8.01
C HIS A 197 -8.50 -14.07 8.05
N LEU A 198 -7.66 -13.96 7.00
CA LEU A 198 -6.68 -12.89 6.82
C LEU A 198 -7.28 -11.81 5.91
N ALA A 199 -7.20 -10.55 6.31
CA ALA A 199 -7.65 -9.46 5.46
C ALA A 199 -6.68 -9.24 4.28
N ALA A 200 -7.22 -9.15 3.06
CA ALA A 200 -6.48 -8.81 1.86
C ALA A 200 -6.48 -7.29 1.65
N MET A 201 -5.34 -6.62 1.91
CA MET A 201 -5.13 -5.21 1.64
C MET A 201 -4.31 -5.06 0.36
N THR A 202 -4.95 -4.87 -0.79
CA THR A 202 -4.26 -4.92 -2.08
C THR A 202 -3.68 -3.57 -2.50
N TYR A 203 -2.50 -3.59 -3.12
CA TYR A 203 -1.89 -2.40 -3.71
C TYR A 203 -1.87 -2.45 -5.23
N GLY A 204 -1.70 -1.28 -5.86
CA GLY A 204 -1.60 -1.18 -7.30
C GLY A 204 -2.93 -1.27 -8.05
N ALA A 205 -4.08 -1.02 -7.39
CA ALA A 205 -5.41 -1.05 -7.99
C ALA A 205 -5.53 -0.26 -9.31
N LEU A 206 -4.77 0.82 -9.45
CA LEU A 206 -4.71 1.65 -10.68
C LEU A 206 -3.59 1.27 -11.64
N CYS A 207 -2.88 0.15 -11.43
CA CYS A 207 -1.77 -0.31 -12.28
C CYS A 207 -0.78 0.82 -12.62
N ARG A 208 -0.19 1.45 -11.59
CA ARG A 208 0.73 2.62 -11.72
C ARG A 208 0.12 3.79 -12.52
N GLY A 209 -1.18 3.90 -12.53
CA GLY A 209 -1.94 4.96 -13.18
C GLY A 209 -2.49 4.62 -14.57
N LEU A 210 -2.20 3.47 -15.17
CA LEU A 210 -2.81 3.03 -16.44
C LEU A 210 -4.34 3.04 -16.34
N LEU A 211 -4.89 2.45 -15.28
CA LEU A 211 -6.34 2.36 -15.03
C LEU A 211 -6.96 3.68 -14.53
N SER A 212 -6.20 4.77 -14.50
CA SER A 212 -6.78 6.10 -14.23
C SER A 212 -7.51 6.70 -15.42
N GLY A 213 -7.30 6.17 -16.65
CA GLY A 213 -7.80 6.75 -17.89
C GLY A 213 -7.09 8.05 -18.31
N LYS A 214 -6.01 8.46 -17.62
CA LYS A 214 -5.26 9.72 -17.87
C LYS A 214 -3.88 9.51 -18.50
N VAL A 215 -3.49 8.28 -18.75
CA VAL A 215 -2.23 7.94 -19.44
C VAL A 215 -2.46 8.00 -20.96
N THR A 216 -1.53 8.63 -21.68
CA THR A 216 -1.54 8.71 -23.14
C THR A 216 -0.24 8.23 -23.71
N ALA A 217 -0.20 7.85 -25.00
CA ALA A 217 1.03 7.42 -25.67
C ALA A 217 2.12 8.52 -25.69
N ALA A 218 1.71 9.80 -25.74
CA ALA A 218 2.62 10.94 -25.71
C ALA A 218 3.12 11.33 -24.31
N ARG A 219 2.68 10.61 -23.23
CA ARG A 219 3.06 10.98 -21.87
C ARG A 219 4.52 10.64 -21.60
N GLU A 220 5.29 11.65 -21.26
CA GLU A 220 6.67 11.50 -20.82
C GLU A 220 6.76 11.38 -19.29
N TYR A 221 7.69 10.55 -18.83
CA TYR A 221 8.05 10.39 -17.42
C TYR A 221 9.50 10.86 -17.24
N LYS A 222 9.76 11.66 -16.18
CA LYS A 222 11.06 12.32 -15.95
C LYS A 222 11.77 11.77 -14.69
N GLY A 223 13.05 12.06 -14.59
CA GLY A 223 13.85 11.69 -13.42
C GLY A 223 13.95 10.18 -13.24
N ASP A 224 13.77 9.73 -12.02
CA ASP A 224 13.79 8.34 -11.58
C ASP A 224 12.42 7.63 -11.66
N ASP A 225 11.41 8.24 -12.31
CA ASP A 225 10.07 7.66 -12.42
C ASP A 225 10.13 6.24 -12.99
N LEU A 226 9.67 5.28 -12.21
CA LEU A 226 9.77 3.84 -12.52
C LEU A 226 9.06 3.45 -13.83
N ARG A 227 8.04 4.22 -14.24
CA ARG A 227 7.31 3.98 -15.50
C ARG A 227 8.18 4.16 -16.74
N ARG A 228 9.33 4.84 -16.61
CA ARG A 228 10.34 4.90 -17.68
C ARG A 228 10.96 3.54 -18.00
N TYR A 229 10.93 2.61 -17.04
CA TYR A 229 11.57 1.31 -17.14
C TYR A 229 10.57 0.14 -17.12
N ASP A 230 9.35 0.39 -16.70
CA ASP A 230 8.29 -0.62 -16.66
C ASP A 230 7.86 -1.02 -18.08
N PRO A 231 7.93 -2.32 -18.46
CA PRO A 231 7.53 -2.81 -19.76
C PRO A 231 6.09 -2.50 -20.16
N LYS A 232 5.19 -2.28 -19.19
CA LYS A 232 3.78 -1.91 -19.46
C LYS A 232 3.66 -0.52 -20.10
N PHE A 233 4.66 0.36 -19.88
CA PHE A 233 4.70 1.72 -20.41
C PHE A 233 5.59 1.83 -21.66
N LYS A 234 5.91 0.70 -22.31
CA LYS A 234 6.71 0.63 -23.55
C LYS A 234 5.88 0.07 -24.68
N GLU A 235 6.13 0.58 -25.90
CA GLU A 235 5.55 0.00 -27.11
C GLU A 235 6.14 -1.40 -27.37
N PRO A 236 5.38 -2.34 -27.93
CA PRO A 236 3.96 -2.21 -28.33
C PRO A 236 2.94 -2.44 -27.19
N ARG A 237 3.38 -2.79 -25.98
CA ARG A 237 2.50 -3.15 -24.86
C ARG A 237 1.64 -1.96 -24.40
N LEU A 238 2.19 -0.76 -24.40
CA LEU A 238 1.47 0.44 -23.99
C LEU A 238 0.21 0.64 -24.85
N ALA A 239 0.31 0.51 -26.17
CA ALA A 239 -0.84 0.64 -27.07
C ALA A 239 -1.96 -0.34 -26.73
N HIS A 240 -1.65 -1.61 -26.42
CA HIS A 240 -2.64 -2.60 -26.03
C HIS A 240 -3.32 -2.25 -24.70
N TYR A 241 -2.55 -1.78 -23.70
CA TYR A 241 -3.13 -1.33 -22.43
C TYR A 241 -4.03 -0.10 -22.60
N LEU A 242 -3.63 0.87 -23.42
CA LEU A 242 -4.44 2.06 -23.66
C LEU A 242 -5.76 1.72 -24.37
N GLU A 243 -5.75 0.81 -25.33
CA GLU A 243 -6.98 0.36 -26.00
C GLU A 243 -7.88 -0.40 -25.00
N ALA A 244 -7.36 -1.29 -24.18
CA ALA A 244 -8.12 -1.97 -23.14
C ALA A 244 -8.73 -0.97 -22.13
N VAL A 245 -7.96 0.04 -21.69
CA VAL A 245 -8.44 1.10 -20.77
C VAL A 245 -9.56 1.91 -21.42
N LYS A 246 -9.47 2.22 -22.71
CA LYS A 246 -10.52 2.93 -23.46
C LYS A 246 -11.83 2.13 -23.49
N GLN A 247 -11.74 0.81 -23.75
CA GLN A 247 -12.93 -0.07 -23.75
C GLN A 247 -13.53 -0.19 -22.35
N LEU A 248 -12.71 -0.31 -21.31
CA LEU A 248 -13.16 -0.32 -19.92
C LEU A 248 -13.80 1.01 -19.48
N ASP A 249 -13.27 2.16 -19.94
CA ASP A 249 -13.85 3.47 -19.64
C ASP A 249 -15.21 3.65 -20.34
N HIS A 250 -15.33 3.18 -21.58
CA HIS A 250 -16.61 3.19 -22.30
C HIS A 250 -17.64 2.33 -21.54
N LEU A 251 -17.31 1.10 -21.17
CA LEU A 251 -18.17 0.23 -20.38
C LEU A 251 -18.59 0.88 -19.04
N ALA A 252 -17.60 1.48 -18.33
CA ALA A 252 -17.86 2.12 -17.04
C ALA A 252 -18.84 3.31 -17.18
N ARG A 253 -18.69 4.13 -18.22
CA ARG A 253 -19.57 5.27 -18.50
C ARG A 253 -20.97 4.82 -18.89
N GLU A 254 -21.08 3.85 -19.79
CA GLU A 254 -22.40 3.38 -20.27
C GLU A 254 -23.21 2.70 -19.16
N ARG A 255 -22.58 1.77 -18.40
CA ARG A 255 -23.31 0.95 -17.43
C ARG A 255 -23.45 1.60 -16.07
N TYR A 256 -22.46 2.38 -15.63
CA TYR A 256 -22.37 2.85 -14.25
C TYR A 256 -22.29 4.36 -14.12
N GLN A 257 -22.21 5.10 -15.23
CA GLN A 257 -22.02 6.58 -15.25
C GLN A 257 -20.77 6.99 -14.44
N ARG A 258 -19.73 6.18 -14.51
CA ARG A 258 -18.46 6.35 -13.81
C ARG A 258 -17.29 6.23 -14.80
N SER A 259 -16.09 6.63 -14.38
CA SER A 259 -14.86 6.41 -15.18
C SER A 259 -14.23 5.05 -14.91
N VAL A 260 -13.30 4.63 -15.76
CA VAL A 260 -12.50 3.42 -15.58
C VAL A 260 -11.78 3.38 -14.24
N LEU A 261 -11.38 4.53 -13.68
CA LEU A 261 -10.75 4.62 -12.37
C LEU A 261 -11.66 4.05 -11.26
N HIS A 262 -12.93 4.44 -11.23
CA HIS A 262 -13.92 3.94 -10.28
C HIS A 262 -14.20 2.44 -10.51
N LEU A 263 -14.32 2.04 -11.79
CA LEU A 263 -14.51 0.64 -12.16
C LEU A 263 -13.35 -0.21 -11.65
N ALA A 264 -12.09 0.23 -11.84
CA ALA A 264 -10.91 -0.51 -11.42
C ALA A 264 -10.83 -0.69 -9.90
N VAL A 265 -11.11 0.36 -9.13
CA VAL A 265 -11.10 0.26 -7.66
C VAL A 265 -12.26 -0.58 -7.14
N ARG A 266 -13.47 -0.37 -7.68
CA ARG A 266 -14.64 -1.18 -7.29
C ARG A 266 -14.43 -2.65 -7.63
N TRP A 267 -13.86 -2.93 -8.80
CA TRP A 267 -13.60 -4.29 -9.25
C TRP A 267 -12.71 -5.06 -8.27
N VAL A 268 -11.59 -4.50 -7.80
CA VAL A 268 -10.72 -5.21 -6.83
C VAL A 268 -11.43 -5.45 -5.49
N LEU A 269 -12.28 -4.52 -5.05
CA LEU A 269 -13.06 -4.67 -3.82
C LEU A 269 -14.15 -5.74 -3.93
N ASP A 270 -14.72 -5.94 -5.13
CA ASP A 270 -15.75 -6.95 -5.38
C ASP A 270 -15.15 -8.35 -5.67
N HIS A 271 -13.84 -8.42 -5.96
CA HIS A 271 -13.15 -9.67 -6.34
C HIS A 271 -12.16 -10.15 -5.27
N GLY A 272 -12.47 -9.94 -4.00
CA GLY A 272 -11.77 -10.56 -2.88
C GLY A 272 -10.76 -9.68 -2.16
N SER A 273 -10.63 -8.41 -2.52
CA SER A 273 -9.87 -7.45 -1.71
C SER A 273 -10.77 -6.83 -0.63
N ASP A 274 -10.35 -6.92 0.63
CA ASP A 274 -11.04 -6.22 1.72
C ASP A 274 -10.77 -4.73 1.69
N ILE A 275 -9.54 -4.35 1.32
CA ILE A 275 -9.05 -2.97 1.29
C ILE A 275 -8.24 -2.76 0.01
N ALA A 276 -8.58 -1.74 -0.77
CA ALA A 276 -7.84 -1.31 -1.95
C ALA A 276 -7.01 -0.06 -1.64
N LEU A 277 -5.69 -0.12 -1.87
CA LEU A 277 -4.83 1.05 -1.72
C LEU A 277 -4.90 1.93 -2.98
N TRP A 278 -5.30 3.16 -2.77
CA TRP A 278 -5.39 4.20 -3.78
C TRP A 278 -4.21 5.17 -3.64
N GLY A 279 -3.31 5.17 -4.60
CA GLY A 279 -2.19 6.11 -4.65
C GLY A 279 -2.58 7.43 -5.29
N GLY A 280 -2.21 8.54 -4.66
CA GLY A 280 -2.40 9.88 -5.21
C GLY A 280 -1.30 10.83 -4.77
N ARG A 281 -1.13 11.94 -5.49
CA ARG A 281 -0.13 12.99 -5.24
C ARG A 281 -0.73 14.39 -5.14
N ARG A 282 -1.99 14.56 -5.57
CA ARG A 282 -2.69 15.84 -5.63
C ARG A 282 -4.09 15.70 -5.06
N PRO A 283 -4.62 16.74 -4.40
CA PRO A 283 -5.96 16.72 -3.82
C PRO A 283 -7.07 16.36 -4.82
N ASP A 284 -6.96 16.84 -6.06
CA ASP A 284 -7.93 16.56 -7.14
C ASP A 284 -7.99 15.07 -7.54
N GLN A 285 -7.02 14.26 -7.13
CA GLN A 285 -7.02 12.81 -7.34
C GLN A 285 -7.80 12.06 -6.25
N MET A 286 -8.19 12.72 -5.17
CA MET A 286 -8.96 12.16 -4.06
C MET A 286 -10.47 12.31 -4.24
N GLU A 287 -10.94 12.53 -5.45
CA GLU A 287 -12.37 12.53 -5.80
C GLU A 287 -12.75 11.17 -6.39
N PRO A 288 -13.37 10.29 -5.60
CA PRO A 288 -13.84 9.00 -6.07
C PRO A 288 -15.08 9.07 -6.94
#